data_f97f4509a0bdadf9cbc60e1fb3d3361a
#
_entry.id   f97f4509a0bdadf9cbc60e1fb3d3361a
#
_cell.length_a   1.000
_cell.length_b   1.000
_cell.length_c   1.000
_cell.angle_alpha   90.00
_cell.angle_beta   90.00
_cell.angle_gamma   90.00
#
_symmetry.space_group_name_H-M   'P 1'
#
loop_
_entity.id
_entity.type
_entity.pdbx_description
1 polymer ?
#
loop_
_entity_poly.entity_id
_entity_poly.type
_entity_poly.pdbx_seq_one_letter_code
_entity_poly.pdbx_strand_id
1 'polypeptide(L)'
;MGKISKMIRGLLVAQLAALAVLFAVTSGCAEGSAGGGGVNVVKNPEPSSSPTSGIPPDKEAEVQLLLQQRNPSTLKCYSDVLNEKHDRAFKGTVIVLLSLEPSGGQSKAADVKVIGGTMTDKEVTSCVIEKLKDFDYPEISAAGTMQYVYRFEPAY
;
A
#
# COMPACT_ATOMS: atom_id res chain seq x y z
N MET A 1 -27.92 -6.56 38.25
CA MET A 1 -29.17 -6.93 37.60
C MET A 1 -28.92 -6.80 36.10
N GLY A 2 -28.92 -7.81 35.27
CA GLY A 2 -29.07 -9.28 35.26
C GLY A 2 -28.37 -9.73 34.00
N LYS A 3 -27.55 -10.72 34.04
CA LYS A 3 -27.77 -12.10 33.60
C LYS A 3 -28.57 -12.23 32.28
N ILE A 4 -27.90 -12.18 31.11
CA ILE A 4 -28.22 -12.97 29.92
C ILE A 4 -26.94 -13.02 29.06
N SER A 5 -26.12 -14.02 29.29
CA SER A 5 -25.09 -14.42 28.33
C SER A 5 -24.49 -15.77 28.71
N LYS A 6 -25.32 -16.77 28.66
CA LYS A 6 -24.89 -18.16 28.66
C LYS A 6 -25.95 -18.95 27.91
N MET A 7 -25.80 -19.00 26.60
CA MET A 7 -26.40 -20.02 25.74
C MET A 7 -26.01 -19.69 24.31
N ILE A 8 -24.92 -20.19 23.86
CA ILE A 8 -24.66 -20.75 22.52
C ILE A 8 -23.27 -21.39 22.62
N ARG A 9 -23.17 -22.40 23.45
CA ARG A 9 -22.16 -23.46 23.30
C ARG A 9 -22.94 -24.71 22.93
N GLY A 10 -22.65 -25.24 21.78
CA GLY A 10 -23.10 -26.56 21.39
C GLY A 10 -23.87 -26.52 20.11
N LEU A 11 -23.22 -26.81 19.06
CA LEU A 11 -23.58 -27.65 17.90
C LEU A 11 -22.73 -27.22 16.69
N LEU A 12 -21.73 -27.99 16.43
CA LEU A 12 -21.31 -28.38 15.09
C LEU A 12 -19.97 -29.13 15.15
N VAL A 13 -20.03 -30.26 15.80
CA VAL A 13 -19.10 -31.35 15.50
C VAL A 13 -19.90 -32.31 14.63
N ALA A 14 -19.39 -32.55 13.45
CA ALA A 14 -19.68 -33.66 12.55
C ALA A 14 -20.01 -33.17 11.13
N GLN A 15 -19.00 -33.10 10.31
CA GLN A 15 -19.05 -33.64 8.92
C GLN A 15 -17.62 -33.72 8.37
N LEU A 16 -16.92 -34.78 8.77
CA LEU A 16 -15.85 -35.40 8.01
C LEU A 16 -16.55 -36.28 6.95
N ALA A 17 -16.48 -35.87 5.71
CA ALA A 17 -16.75 -36.78 4.60
C ALA A 17 -15.68 -36.53 3.52
N ALA A 18 -14.91 -37.56 3.31
CA ALA A 18 -13.89 -37.74 2.32
C ALA A 18 -14.39 -37.44 0.90
N LEU A 19 -13.60 -36.69 0.14
CA LEU A 19 -13.63 -36.73 -1.32
C LEU A 19 -12.19 -36.66 -1.82
N ALA A 20 -11.59 -37.83 -1.97
CA ALA A 20 -10.41 -38.05 -2.78
C ALA A 20 -10.84 -37.91 -4.24
N VAL A 21 -10.39 -36.86 -4.92
CA VAL A 21 -10.48 -36.78 -6.38
C VAL A 21 -9.06 -36.72 -6.92
N LEU A 22 -8.69 -37.80 -7.58
CA LEU A 22 -7.55 -37.90 -8.46
C LEU A 22 -7.62 -36.79 -9.51
N PHE A 23 -6.63 -35.92 -9.56
CA PHE A 23 -6.39 -35.13 -10.77
C PHE A 23 -5.14 -35.64 -11.48
N ALA A 24 -5.44 -36.20 -12.63
CA ALA A 24 -4.47 -36.59 -13.62
C ALA A 24 -3.68 -35.38 -14.13
N VAL A 25 -2.37 -35.59 -14.21
CA VAL A 25 -1.43 -34.72 -14.87
C VAL A 25 -1.73 -34.70 -16.37
N THR A 26 -2.11 -33.53 -16.89
CA THR A 26 -2.01 -33.25 -18.31
C THR A 26 -1.11 -32.04 -18.52
N SER A 27 0.11 -32.34 -18.96
CA SER A 27 0.99 -31.36 -19.57
C SER A 27 0.33 -30.84 -20.85
N GLY A 28 0.01 -29.56 -20.88
CA GLY A 28 -0.47 -28.87 -22.06
C GLY A 28 0.12 -27.48 -22.11
N CYS A 29 1.22 -27.31 -22.85
CA CYS A 29 1.61 -25.99 -23.34
C CYS A 29 0.56 -25.52 -24.34
N ALA A 30 -0.12 -24.45 -23.99
CA ALA A 30 -0.91 -23.67 -24.94
C ALA A 30 -0.65 -22.20 -24.64
N GLU A 31 0.09 -21.56 -25.52
CA GLU A 31 0.08 -20.11 -25.68
C GLU A 31 -1.36 -19.69 -25.98
N GLY A 32 -1.98 -19.03 -25.03
CA GLY A 32 -3.32 -18.47 -25.13
C GLY A 32 -3.29 -17.05 -24.59
N SER A 33 -3.02 -16.10 -25.46
CA SER A 33 -3.31 -14.69 -25.23
C SER A 33 -4.79 -14.54 -24.92
N ALA A 34 -5.14 -14.29 -23.67
CA ALA A 34 -6.49 -13.89 -23.27
C ALA A 34 -6.36 -12.69 -22.35
N GLY A 35 -6.94 -11.58 -22.80
CA GLY A 35 -6.97 -10.29 -22.13
C GLY A 35 -7.54 -10.38 -20.73
N GLY A 36 -6.66 -10.29 -19.76
CA GLY A 36 -6.99 -9.98 -18.38
C GLY A 36 -6.68 -8.51 -18.17
N GLY A 37 -7.62 -7.77 -17.60
CA GLY A 37 -7.48 -6.36 -17.31
C GLY A 37 -6.17 -6.08 -16.61
N GLY A 38 -5.25 -5.45 -17.33
CA GLY A 38 -3.92 -5.16 -16.83
C GLY A 38 -4.04 -4.19 -15.68
N VAL A 39 -3.76 -4.69 -14.50
CA VAL A 39 -3.30 -3.83 -13.41
C VAL A 39 -2.00 -3.23 -13.94
N ASN A 40 -2.08 -1.98 -14.42
CA ASN A 40 -0.89 -1.22 -14.75
C ASN A 40 -0.12 -1.04 -13.44
N VAL A 41 0.82 -1.96 -13.20
CA VAL A 41 1.85 -1.76 -12.20
C VAL A 41 2.59 -0.51 -12.67
N VAL A 42 2.25 0.61 -12.09
CA VAL A 42 2.99 1.85 -12.28
C VAL A 42 4.43 1.53 -11.92
N LYS A 43 5.29 1.40 -12.93
CA LYS A 43 6.71 1.19 -12.74
C LYS A 43 7.19 2.41 -11.98
N ASN A 44 7.40 2.24 -10.69
CA ASN A 44 7.93 3.29 -9.85
C ASN A 44 9.21 3.80 -10.52
N PRO A 45 9.37 5.10 -10.80
CA PRO A 45 10.64 5.60 -11.32
C PRO A 45 11.73 5.16 -10.34
N GLU A 46 12.86 4.74 -10.88
CA GLU A 46 14.04 4.41 -10.09
C GLU A 46 14.18 5.40 -8.94
N PRO A 47 14.49 4.92 -7.74
CA PRO A 47 14.66 5.79 -6.60
C PRO A 47 15.70 6.84 -6.97
N SER A 48 15.27 8.06 -7.27
CA SER A 48 16.19 9.17 -7.35
C SER A 48 16.79 9.25 -5.96
N SER A 49 18.09 9.04 -5.88
CA SER A 49 18.89 9.12 -4.67
C SER A 49 18.83 10.55 -4.09
N SER A 50 17.69 10.86 -3.51
CA SER A 50 17.53 12.07 -2.71
C SER A 50 18.23 11.85 -1.39
N PRO A 51 18.86 12.87 -0.81
CA PRO A 51 19.65 12.71 0.39
C PRO A 51 18.78 12.20 1.54
N THR A 52 18.82 10.90 1.75
CA THR A 52 18.24 10.27 2.93
C THR A 52 19.14 10.61 4.10
N SER A 53 18.67 11.42 5.02
CA SER A 53 19.45 11.81 6.19
C SER A 53 19.10 10.91 7.36
N GLY A 54 20.04 10.10 7.82
CA GLY A 54 19.95 9.37 9.08
C GLY A 54 19.36 7.96 9.02
N ILE A 55 18.82 7.50 7.89
CA ILE A 55 18.33 6.13 7.75
C ILE A 55 19.40 5.27 7.04
N PRO A 56 19.80 4.12 7.62
CA PRO A 56 20.74 3.20 6.95
C PRO A 56 20.18 2.71 5.60
N PRO A 57 21.03 2.47 4.58
CA PRO A 57 20.57 2.11 3.23
C PRO A 57 19.72 0.83 3.15
N ASP A 58 20.02 -0.16 3.99
CA ASP A 58 19.25 -1.39 4.12
C ASP A 58 17.83 -1.11 4.65
N LYS A 59 17.71 -0.24 5.64
CA LYS A 59 16.43 0.18 6.20
C LYS A 59 15.65 1.10 5.27
N GLU A 60 16.33 1.94 4.53
CA GLU A 60 15.71 2.73 3.46
C GLU A 60 15.05 1.83 2.42
N ALA A 61 15.73 0.77 1.98
CA ALA A 61 15.17 -0.19 1.04
C ALA A 61 13.95 -0.93 1.60
N GLU A 62 13.96 -1.30 2.89
CA GLU A 62 12.80 -1.91 3.56
C GLU A 62 11.60 -0.95 3.61
N VAL A 63 11.84 0.34 3.93
CA VAL A 63 10.79 1.37 3.94
C VAL A 63 10.23 1.58 2.52
N GLN A 64 11.08 1.66 1.52
CA GLN A 64 10.65 1.79 0.12
C GLN A 64 9.79 0.60 -0.31
N LEU A 65 10.18 -0.62 0.05
CA LEU A 65 9.41 -1.83 -0.24
C LEU A 65 8.04 -1.78 0.44
N LEU A 66 7.97 -1.36 1.70
CA LEU A 66 6.71 -1.16 2.41
C LEU A 66 5.79 -0.18 1.67
N LEU A 67 6.32 0.98 1.27
CA LEU A 67 5.56 1.99 0.55
C LEU A 67 5.03 1.46 -0.79
N GLN A 68 5.81 0.65 -1.49
CA GLN A 68 5.37 -0.02 -2.71
C GLN A 68 4.25 -1.02 -2.43
N GLN A 69 4.37 -1.84 -1.40
CA GLN A 69 3.33 -2.80 -0.99
C GLN A 69 2.03 -2.11 -0.55
N ARG A 70 2.14 -0.95 0.08
CA ARG A 70 1.00 -0.14 0.55
C ARG A 70 0.47 0.83 -0.50
N ASN A 71 1.08 0.88 -1.68
CA ASN A 71 0.65 1.76 -2.78
C ASN A 71 -0.85 1.66 -3.13
N PRO A 72 -1.51 0.48 -3.11
CA PRO A 72 -2.95 0.42 -3.34
C PRO A 72 -3.79 1.29 -2.42
N SER A 73 -3.37 1.49 -1.16
CA SER A 73 -4.09 2.33 -0.21
C SER A 73 -3.96 3.83 -0.52
N THR A 74 -2.79 4.26 -1.03
CA THR A 74 -2.58 5.64 -1.47
C THR A 74 -3.19 5.90 -2.84
N LEU A 75 -3.19 4.90 -3.74
CA LEU A 75 -3.90 4.96 -5.02
C LEU A 75 -5.40 5.13 -4.84
N LYS A 76 -5.97 4.56 -3.76
CA LYS A 76 -7.39 4.76 -3.45
C LYS A 76 -7.72 6.24 -3.21
N CYS A 77 -6.86 7.00 -2.53
CA CYS A 77 -7.05 8.44 -2.36
C CYS A 77 -7.22 9.17 -3.70
N TYR A 78 -6.41 8.79 -4.68
CA TYR A 78 -6.49 9.36 -6.02
C TYR A 78 -7.74 8.89 -6.78
N SER A 79 -8.04 7.58 -6.75
CA SER A 79 -9.16 7.02 -7.49
C SER A 79 -10.51 7.54 -7.00
N ASP A 80 -10.66 7.79 -5.70
CA ASP A 80 -11.89 8.34 -5.13
C ASP A 80 -12.14 9.74 -5.70
N VAL A 81 -11.14 10.62 -5.69
CA VAL A 81 -11.24 11.98 -6.25
C VAL A 81 -11.38 11.96 -7.79
N LEU A 82 -10.69 11.04 -8.48
CA LEU A 82 -10.83 10.88 -9.93
C LEU A 82 -12.26 10.52 -10.32
N ASN A 83 -12.89 9.61 -9.56
CA ASN A 83 -14.27 9.18 -9.78
C ASN A 83 -15.27 10.32 -9.56
N GLU A 84 -15.02 11.22 -8.64
CA GLU A 84 -15.87 12.39 -8.39
C GLU A 84 -15.71 13.43 -9.50
N LYS A 85 -14.48 13.69 -9.93
CA LYS A 85 -14.19 14.72 -10.93
C LYS A 85 -14.54 14.30 -12.35
N HIS A 86 -14.56 13.00 -12.64
CA HIS A 86 -14.72 12.44 -14.00
C HIS A 86 -13.75 13.02 -15.04
N ASP A 87 -12.60 13.51 -14.60
CA ASP A 87 -11.60 14.18 -15.45
C ASP A 87 -10.45 13.22 -15.79
N ARG A 88 -10.42 12.76 -17.01
CA ARG A 88 -9.35 11.88 -17.53
C ARG A 88 -7.97 12.55 -17.62
N ALA A 89 -7.92 13.86 -17.60
CA ALA A 89 -6.65 14.61 -17.56
C ALA A 89 -6.11 14.78 -16.12
N PHE A 90 -6.90 14.38 -15.11
CA PHE A 90 -6.51 14.45 -13.71
C PHE A 90 -5.42 13.42 -13.42
N LYS A 91 -4.17 13.87 -13.42
CA LYS A 91 -2.97 13.07 -13.16
C LYS A 91 -1.89 13.94 -12.55
N GLY A 92 -0.90 13.32 -11.92
CA GLY A 92 0.22 14.08 -11.39
C GLY A 92 1.12 13.26 -10.48
N THR A 93 2.08 13.94 -9.90
CA THR A 93 3.02 13.38 -8.93
C THR A 93 2.90 14.08 -7.60
N VAL A 94 3.13 13.35 -6.52
CA VAL A 94 3.26 13.88 -5.16
C VAL A 94 4.61 13.46 -4.63
N ILE A 95 5.44 14.42 -4.26
CA ILE A 95 6.73 14.17 -3.61
C ILE A 95 6.54 14.42 -2.13
N VAL A 96 6.72 13.36 -1.33
CA VAL A 96 6.59 13.42 0.12
C VAL A 96 7.94 13.33 0.80
N LEU A 97 8.11 14.08 1.88
CA LEU A 97 9.19 13.93 2.84
C LEU A 97 8.61 13.25 4.08
N LEU A 98 9.12 12.06 4.39
CA LEU A 98 8.78 11.31 5.60
C LEU A 98 9.87 11.52 6.64
N SER A 99 9.46 11.89 7.85
CA SER A 99 10.32 11.89 9.03
C SER A 99 9.93 10.70 9.88
N LEU A 100 10.83 9.73 10.02
CA LEU A 100 10.59 8.50 10.76
C LEU A 100 11.31 8.55 12.12
N GLU A 101 10.67 8.03 13.15
CA GLU A 101 11.22 7.91 14.49
C GLU A 101 11.02 6.48 15.03
N PRO A 102 12.01 5.94 15.78
CA PRO A 102 11.87 4.64 16.44
C PRO A 102 10.70 4.64 17.43
N SER A 103 9.90 3.55 17.43
CA SER A 103 8.75 3.41 18.31
C SER A 103 8.49 1.94 18.65
N GLY A 104 9.17 1.43 19.69
CA GLY A 104 8.86 0.13 20.28
C GLY A 104 8.98 -1.10 19.35
N GLY A 105 10.12 -1.25 18.64
CA GLY A 105 10.36 -2.36 17.71
C GLY A 105 9.83 -2.12 16.29
N GLN A 106 9.32 -0.93 16.05
CA GLN A 106 8.88 -0.42 14.74
C GLN A 106 9.32 1.04 14.62
N SER A 107 8.95 1.66 13.52
CA SER A 107 9.07 3.12 13.37
C SER A 107 7.73 3.71 12.99
N LYS A 108 7.54 4.95 13.33
CA LYS A 108 6.35 5.74 13.00
C LYS A 108 6.74 6.99 12.23
N ALA A 109 5.84 7.44 11.38
CA ALA A 109 6.00 8.73 10.75
C ALA A 109 5.68 9.84 11.77
N ALA A 110 6.72 10.47 12.31
CA ALA A 110 6.57 11.64 13.19
C ALA A 110 6.04 12.85 12.42
N ASP A 111 6.46 12.98 11.16
CA ASP A 111 5.98 14.03 10.27
C ASP A 111 5.94 13.54 8.81
N VAL A 112 4.96 14.02 8.06
CA VAL A 112 4.80 13.77 6.63
C VAL A 112 4.44 15.08 5.95
N LYS A 113 5.29 15.51 5.01
CA LYS A 113 5.11 16.76 4.26
C LYS A 113 5.12 16.50 2.76
N VAL A 114 4.22 17.14 2.04
CA VAL A 114 4.34 17.25 0.58
C VAL A 114 5.33 18.39 0.30
N ILE A 115 6.45 18.05 -0.34
CA ILE A 115 7.52 18.99 -0.65
C ILE A 115 7.59 19.36 -2.12
N GLY A 116 6.77 18.72 -2.97
CA GLY A 116 6.72 19.00 -4.40
C GLY A 116 5.78 18.06 -5.15
N GLY A 117 5.85 18.17 -6.46
CA GLY A 117 5.02 17.38 -7.38
C GLY A 117 4.12 18.26 -8.23
N THR A 118 3.36 17.62 -9.14
CA THR A 118 2.41 18.28 -10.02
C THR A 118 0.95 18.10 -9.61
N MET A 119 0.69 17.20 -8.64
CA MET A 119 -0.62 17.01 -8.04
C MET A 119 -0.85 18.10 -6.99
N THR A 120 -1.73 19.05 -7.31
CA THR A 120 -2.07 20.18 -6.43
C THR A 120 -3.39 19.99 -5.68
N ASP A 121 -4.09 18.90 -5.97
CA ASP A 121 -5.35 18.59 -5.33
C ASP A 121 -5.17 18.30 -3.84
N LYS A 122 -5.90 19.06 -3.01
CA LYS A 122 -5.76 18.99 -1.55
C LYS A 122 -6.37 17.73 -0.96
N GLU A 123 -7.43 17.20 -1.56
CA GLU A 123 -8.08 15.99 -1.05
C GLU A 123 -7.18 14.78 -1.25
N VAL A 124 -6.58 14.65 -2.45
CA VAL A 124 -5.59 13.60 -2.72
C VAL A 124 -4.38 13.73 -1.80
N THR A 125 -3.79 14.92 -1.71
CA THR A 125 -2.57 15.12 -0.92
C THR A 125 -2.78 14.93 0.57
N SER A 126 -3.89 15.40 1.13
CA SER A 126 -4.22 15.21 2.55
C SER A 126 -4.48 13.74 2.87
N CYS A 127 -5.25 13.04 2.02
CA CYS A 127 -5.50 11.62 2.19
C CYS A 127 -4.20 10.80 2.14
N VAL A 128 -3.29 11.10 1.20
CA VAL A 128 -1.97 10.46 1.13
C VAL A 128 -1.17 10.67 2.42
N ILE A 129 -1.13 11.90 2.94
CA ILE A 129 -0.44 12.21 4.20
C ILE A 129 -1.01 11.39 5.36
N GLU A 130 -2.34 11.31 5.49
CA GLU A 130 -3.01 10.54 6.53
C GLU A 130 -2.65 9.06 6.44
N LYS A 131 -2.74 8.46 5.24
CA LYS A 131 -2.35 7.06 5.03
C LYS A 131 -0.91 6.78 5.42
N LEU A 132 0.01 7.68 5.07
CA LEU A 132 1.42 7.53 5.42
C LEU A 132 1.70 7.63 6.92
N LYS A 133 0.93 8.42 7.65
CA LYS A 133 1.04 8.50 9.12
C LYS A 133 0.53 7.24 9.81
N ASP A 134 -0.42 6.55 9.20
CA ASP A 134 -1.02 5.34 9.76
C ASP A 134 -0.18 4.07 9.54
N PHE A 135 0.88 4.11 8.71
CA PHE A 135 1.69 2.93 8.44
C PHE A 135 2.63 2.61 9.59
N ASP A 136 2.81 1.30 9.81
CA ASP A 136 3.87 0.77 10.65
C ASP A 136 5.11 0.55 9.77
N TYR A 137 6.17 1.30 10.03
CA TYR A 137 7.41 1.22 9.28
C TYR A 137 8.39 0.21 9.92
N PRO A 138 9.32 -0.34 9.14
CA PRO A 138 10.40 -1.16 9.67
C PRO A 138 11.17 -0.43 10.76
N GLU A 139 11.69 -1.19 11.74
CA GLU A 139 12.48 -0.63 12.81
C GLU A 139 13.74 0.05 12.28
N ILE A 140 13.95 1.30 12.69
CA ILE A 140 15.17 2.06 12.48
C ILE A 140 15.84 2.35 13.82
N SER A 141 17.16 2.41 13.84
CA SER A 141 17.94 2.63 15.07
C SER A 141 17.97 4.08 15.53
N ALA A 142 17.74 5.01 14.62
CA ALA A 142 17.75 6.45 14.88
C ALA A 142 16.72 7.15 13.98
N ALA A 143 16.26 8.31 14.42
CA ALA A 143 15.38 9.15 13.63
C ALA A 143 16.04 9.56 12.31
N GLY A 144 15.26 9.58 11.24
CA GLY A 144 15.76 9.95 9.93
C GLY A 144 14.66 10.41 8.99
N THR A 145 15.06 10.92 7.84
CA THR A 145 14.14 11.42 6.83
C THR A 145 14.41 10.75 5.48
N MET A 146 13.35 10.53 4.72
CA MET A 146 13.45 10.06 3.35
C MET A 146 12.42 10.75 2.46
N GLN A 147 12.72 10.80 1.17
CA GLN A 147 11.79 11.27 0.16
C GLN A 147 11.20 10.10 -0.61
N TYR A 148 9.92 10.22 -0.97
CA TYR A 148 9.26 9.24 -1.83
C TYR A 148 8.35 9.95 -2.84
N VAL A 149 8.28 9.40 -4.06
CA VAL A 149 7.51 9.97 -5.16
C VAL A 149 6.34 9.06 -5.50
N TYR A 150 5.12 9.56 -5.34
CA TYR A 150 3.92 8.92 -5.85
C TYR A 150 3.59 9.47 -7.23
N ARG A 151 3.26 8.58 -8.17
CA ARG A 151 2.76 8.95 -9.48
C ARG A 151 1.33 8.44 -9.61
N PHE A 152 0.42 9.33 -9.93
CA PHE A 152 -0.98 9.05 -10.12
C PHE A 152 -1.36 9.26 -11.59
N GLU A 153 -1.90 8.22 -12.21
CA GLU A 153 -2.35 8.23 -13.60
C GLU A 153 -3.65 7.44 -13.69
N PRO A 154 -4.64 7.89 -14.51
CA PRO A 154 -5.86 7.13 -14.73
C PRO A 154 -5.54 5.77 -15.36
N ALA A 155 -6.13 4.69 -14.86
CA ALA A 155 -6.12 3.40 -15.53
C ALA A 155 -7.22 3.42 -16.62
N TYR A 156 -6.89 3.11 -17.85
CA TYR A 156 -7.81 2.99 -18.99
C TYR A 156 -8.02 1.53 -19.36
#